data_7a346020223d9557208d64f42c906b00
#
_entry.id   7a346020223d9557208d64f42c906b00
#
_cell.length_a   1.000
_cell.length_b   1.000
_cell.length_c   1.000
_cell.angle_alpha   90.00
_cell.angle_beta   90.00
_cell.angle_gamma   90.00
#
_symmetry.space_group_name_H-M   'P 1'
#
loop_
_entity.id
_entity.type
_entity.pdbx_description
1 polymer ?
#
loop_
_entity_poly.entity_id
_entity_poly.type
_entity_poly.pdbx_seq_one_letter_code
_entity_poly.pdbx_strand_id
1 'polypeptide(L)'
;MEPDLAGLVTAALAGGPPRAQLFEVAAAGRASGDGSLDVLLDDLAGRAAAGDDPATELLLELVHRLSLSRSAIAPVVHDPSSAEDVAQATLVTVERGIGSYEGRSKFRTWLFSVARNEALMAVRPRKSDAEPVAEPPASSARFSSIVAFRVTMEALVEGLAEPYRETLRLQVFENLDYEAIAARLGVPIGTVRSRLAKARDLLWSAMKEEKDRQPI
;
A
#
# COMPACT_ATOMS: atom_id res chain seq x y z
N MET A 1 -17.39 -8.18 -23.11
CA MET A 1 -17.09 -6.78 -23.47
C MET A 1 -16.43 -6.18 -22.23
N GLU A 2 -15.09 -6.10 -22.27
CA GLU A 2 -14.37 -5.44 -21.16
C GLU A 2 -14.76 -3.96 -21.14
N PRO A 3 -15.06 -3.41 -19.97
CA PRO A 3 -15.36 -1.98 -19.86
C PRO A 3 -14.11 -1.18 -20.27
N ASP A 4 -14.29 -0.16 -21.11
CA ASP A 4 -13.25 0.81 -21.42
C ASP A 4 -12.93 1.64 -20.15
N LEU A 5 -12.03 1.12 -19.32
CA LEU A 5 -11.64 1.74 -18.05
C LEU A 5 -11.04 3.14 -18.26
N ALA A 6 -10.25 3.34 -19.32
CA ALA A 6 -9.63 4.63 -19.59
C ALA A 6 -10.66 5.70 -19.98
N GLY A 7 -11.64 5.33 -20.81
CA GLY A 7 -12.76 6.20 -21.15
C GLY A 7 -13.63 6.52 -19.93
N LEU A 8 -13.86 5.53 -19.07
CA LEU A 8 -14.65 5.70 -17.85
C LEU A 8 -13.95 6.62 -16.84
N VAL A 9 -12.63 6.49 -16.66
CA VAL A 9 -11.83 7.38 -15.80
C VAL A 9 -11.89 8.80 -16.31
N THR A 10 -11.64 9.01 -17.60
CA THR A 10 -11.66 10.34 -18.21
C THR A 10 -13.02 11.02 -18.05
N ALA A 11 -14.11 10.29 -18.24
CA ALA A 11 -15.47 10.80 -18.06
C ALA A 11 -15.80 11.08 -16.58
N ALA A 12 -15.32 10.25 -15.67
CA ALA A 12 -15.52 10.43 -14.21
C ALA A 12 -14.78 11.65 -13.67
N LEU A 13 -13.58 11.95 -14.20
CA LEU A 13 -12.79 13.14 -13.85
C LEU A 13 -13.48 14.44 -14.32
N ALA A 14 -14.30 14.39 -15.38
CA ALA A 14 -15.10 15.52 -15.84
C ALA A 14 -16.31 15.84 -14.95
N GLY A 15 -16.54 15.11 -13.83
CA GLY A 15 -17.53 15.44 -12.82
C GLY A 15 -18.96 14.99 -13.11
N GLY A 16 -19.16 13.96 -13.96
CA GLY A 16 -20.49 13.50 -14.40
C GLY A 16 -20.96 12.16 -13.81
N PRO A 17 -22.13 11.64 -14.27
CA PRO A 17 -22.69 10.33 -13.88
C PRO A 17 -21.71 9.14 -13.95
N PRO A 18 -20.69 9.13 -14.81
CA PRO A 18 -19.68 8.08 -14.86
C PRO A 18 -18.94 7.83 -13.55
N ARG A 19 -18.92 8.79 -12.59
CA ARG A 19 -18.27 8.62 -11.28
C ARG A 19 -18.91 7.48 -10.47
N ALA A 20 -20.23 7.41 -10.43
CA ALA A 20 -20.93 6.31 -9.75
C ALA A 20 -20.64 4.95 -10.40
N GLN A 21 -20.66 4.90 -11.72
CA GLN A 21 -20.34 3.70 -12.49
C GLN A 21 -18.87 3.24 -12.25
N LEU A 22 -17.95 4.17 -12.12
CA LEU A 22 -16.55 3.86 -11.81
C LEU A 22 -16.42 3.18 -10.43
N PHE A 23 -17.17 3.64 -9.43
CA PHE A 23 -17.19 2.99 -8.10
C PHE A 23 -17.75 1.57 -8.16
N GLU A 24 -18.80 1.33 -8.96
CA GLU A 24 -19.36 -0.01 -9.15
C GLU A 24 -18.34 -0.94 -9.82
N VAL A 25 -17.66 -0.47 -10.86
CA VAL A 25 -16.59 -1.24 -11.54
C VAL A 25 -15.44 -1.53 -10.58
N ALA A 26 -14.99 -0.54 -9.81
CA ALA A 26 -13.93 -0.71 -8.83
C ALA A 26 -14.32 -1.71 -7.71
N ALA A 27 -15.56 -1.67 -7.23
CA ALA A 27 -16.08 -2.61 -6.24
C ALA A 27 -16.18 -4.03 -6.81
N ALA A 28 -16.65 -4.18 -8.06
CA ALA A 28 -16.72 -5.45 -8.76
C ALA A 28 -15.31 -6.05 -8.98
N GLY A 29 -14.36 -5.26 -9.47
CA GLY A 29 -12.97 -5.68 -9.66
C GLY A 29 -12.27 -6.08 -8.35
N ARG A 30 -12.64 -5.41 -7.23
CA ARG A 30 -12.21 -5.83 -5.90
C ARG A 30 -12.75 -7.20 -5.50
N ALA A 31 -14.02 -7.46 -5.81
CA ALA A 31 -14.70 -8.71 -5.45
C ALA A 31 -14.24 -9.88 -6.32
N SER A 32 -14.04 -9.66 -7.62
CA SER A 32 -13.58 -10.68 -8.57
C SER A 32 -12.09 -10.99 -8.44
N GLY A 33 -11.28 -9.99 -8.06
CA GLY A 33 -9.82 -10.12 -8.03
C GLY A 33 -9.17 -10.24 -9.41
N ASP A 34 -9.84 -9.76 -10.48
CA ASP A 34 -9.42 -9.83 -11.87
C ASP A 34 -8.32 -8.83 -12.27
N GLY A 35 -7.88 -8.01 -11.32
CA GLY A 35 -6.84 -7.01 -11.54
C GLY A 35 -7.34 -5.67 -12.09
N SER A 36 -8.61 -5.54 -12.47
CA SER A 36 -9.18 -4.30 -13.01
C SER A 36 -9.09 -3.14 -12.03
N LEU A 37 -9.30 -3.41 -10.72
CA LEU A 37 -9.10 -2.41 -9.67
C LEU A 37 -7.65 -1.90 -9.61
N ASP A 38 -6.67 -2.78 -9.77
CA ASP A 38 -5.27 -2.38 -9.71
C ASP A 38 -4.90 -1.48 -10.90
N VAL A 39 -5.39 -1.81 -12.11
CA VAL A 39 -5.19 -0.98 -13.31
C VAL A 39 -5.80 0.40 -13.12
N LEU A 40 -7.02 0.47 -12.59
CA LEU A 40 -7.70 1.73 -12.30
C LEU A 40 -6.94 2.59 -11.28
N LEU A 41 -6.50 1.99 -10.19
CA LEU A 41 -5.77 2.70 -9.13
C LEU A 41 -4.40 3.18 -9.60
N ASP A 42 -3.70 2.38 -10.42
CA ASP A 42 -2.39 2.75 -10.97
C ASP A 42 -2.50 3.93 -11.96
N ASP A 43 -3.55 3.95 -12.82
CA ASP A 43 -3.81 5.08 -13.74
C ASP A 43 -4.12 6.38 -12.96
N LEU A 44 -5.04 6.31 -11.99
CA LEU A 44 -5.38 7.46 -11.16
C LEU A 44 -4.19 7.96 -10.34
N ALA A 45 -3.39 7.05 -9.77
CA ALA A 45 -2.20 7.42 -9.01
C ALA A 45 -1.13 8.08 -9.88
N GLY A 46 -0.95 7.61 -11.12
CA GLY A 46 -0.03 8.23 -12.08
C GLY A 46 -0.46 9.66 -12.45
N ARG A 47 -1.76 9.89 -12.68
CA ARG A 47 -2.33 11.24 -12.94
C ARG A 47 -2.20 12.13 -11.71
N ALA A 48 -2.56 11.64 -10.54
CA ALA A 48 -2.44 12.36 -9.28
C ALA A 48 -0.99 12.77 -8.99
N ALA A 49 -0.03 11.88 -9.24
CA ALA A 49 1.40 12.17 -9.11
C ALA A 49 1.88 13.24 -10.10
N ALA A 50 1.22 13.37 -11.26
CA ALA A 50 1.49 14.42 -12.24
C ALA A 50 0.80 15.75 -11.91
N GLY A 51 0.07 15.85 -10.78
CA GLY A 51 -0.59 17.07 -10.33
C GLY A 51 -2.03 17.24 -10.83
N ASP A 52 -2.71 16.17 -11.20
CA ASP A 52 -4.15 16.16 -11.54
C ASP A 52 -4.98 16.09 -10.23
N ASP A 53 -5.46 17.26 -9.76
CA ASP A 53 -6.25 17.37 -8.54
C ASP A 53 -7.56 16.54 -8.58
N PRO A 54 -8.36 16.55 -9.66
CA PRO A 54 -9.50 15.65 -9.81
C PRO A 54 -9.16 14.18 -9.69
N ALA A 55 -8.03 13.74 -10.23
CA ALA A 55 -7.58 12.35 -10.10
C ALA A 55 -7.16 12.02 -8.66
N THR A 56 -6.54 12.97 -7.97
CA THR A 56 -6.19 12.84 -6.54
C THR A 56 -7.43 12.67 -5.69
N GLU A 57 -8.45 13.52 -5.88
CA GLU A 57 -9.71 13.45 -5.16
C GLU A 57 -10.41 12.10 -5.38
N LEU A 58 -10.51 11.65 -6.63
CA LEU A 58 -11.15 10.40 -7.00
C LEU A 58 -10.40 9.18 -6.44
N LEU A 59 -9.07 9.22 -6.46
CA LEU A 59 -8.21 8.19 -5.88
C LEU A 59 -8.43 8.05 -4.36
N LEU A 60 -8.45 9.17 -3.65
CA LEU A 60 -8.68 9.19 -2.20
C LEU A 60 -10.08 8.68 -1.85
N GLU A 61 -11.09 9.06 -2.63
CA GLU A 61 -12.46 8.57 -2.45
C GLU A 61 -12.54 7.05 -2.64
N LEU A 62 -11.87 6.48 -3.66
CA LEU A 62 -11.78 5.04 -3.86
C LEU A 62 -11.08 4.33 -2.69
N VAL A 63 -9.95 4.87 -2.23
CA VAL A 63 -9.21 4.31 -1.07
C VAL A 63 -10.12 4.27 0.16
N HIS A 64 -10.85 5.34 0.43
CA HIS A 64 -11.75 5.43 1.57
C HIS A 64 -12.96 4.49 1.43
N ARG A 65 -13.75 4.62 0.35
CA ARG A 65 -14.99 3.83 0.14
C ARG A 65 -14.74 2.34 0.08
N LEU A 66 -13.67 1.92 -0.56
CA LEU A 66 -13.30 0.52 -0.64
C LEU A 66 -12.45 0.05 0.55
N SER A 67 -12.20 0.90 1.55
CA SER A 67 -11.40 0.58 2.75
C SER A 67 -10.08 -0.12 2.40
N LEU A 68 -9.35 0.38 1.39
CA LEU A 68 -8.17 -0.31 0.83
C LEU A 68 -6.99 -0.35 1.81
N SER A 69 -6.90 0.59 2.75
CA SER A 69 -5.87 0.65 3.80
C SER A 69 -6.09 -0.35 4.94
N ARG A 70 -7.32 -0.88 5.09
CA ARG A 70 -7.72 -1.68 6.26
C ARG A 70 -6.86 -2.93 6.47
N SER A 71 -6.46 -3.60 5.40
CA SER A 71 -5.61 -4.80 5.47
C SER A 71 -4.22 -4.54 6.03
N ALA A 72 -3.73 -3.30 5.90
CA ALA A 72 -2.45 -2.87 6.47
C ALA A 72 -2.58 -2.43 7.94
N ILE A 73 -3.73 -1.87 8.31
CA ILE A 73 -3.99 -1.28 9.63
C ILE A 73 -4.41 -2.34 10.65
N ALA A 74 -5.34 -3.23 10.30
CA ALA A 74 -5.97 -4.19 11.20
C ALA A 74 -5.00 -5.12 11.96
N PRO A 75 -3.87 -5.57 11.38
CA PRO A 75 -2.90 -6.38 12.13
C PRO A 75 -2.14 -5.62 13.22
N VAL A 76 -2.18 -4.29 13.21
CA VAL A 76 -1.40 -3.39 14.09
C VAL A 76 -2.30 -2.70 15.10
N VAL A 77 -3.47 -2.22 14.66
CA VAL A 77 -4.42 -1.45 15.46
C VAL A 77 -5.69 -2.25 15.61
N HIS A 78 -5.97 -2.73 16.84
CA HIS A 78 -7.08 -3.63 17.12
C HIS A 78 -8.36 -2.89 17.52
N ASP A 79 -8.23 -1.70 18.11
CA ASP A 79 -9.38 -0.88 18.45
C ASP A 79 -10.02 -0.25 17.19
N PRO A 80 -11.33 -0.47 16.94
CA PRO A 80 -11.98 0.01 15.73
C PRO A 80 -11.95 1.54 15.55
N SER A 81 -12.07 2.30 16.64
CA SER A 81 -12.03 3.78 16.58
C SER A 81 -10.64 4.26 16.19
N SER A 82 -9.60 3.73 16.86
CA SER A 82 -8.21 4.03 16.52
C SER A 82 -7.84 3.59 15.09
N ALA A 83 -8.40 2.48 14.61
CA ALA A 83 -8.17 2.02 13.24
C ALA A 83 -8.79 2.98 12.20
N GLU A 84 -9.95 3.57 12.50
CA GLU A 84 -10.58 4.59 11.66
C GLU A 84 -9.75 5.88 11.64
N ASP A 85 -9.26 6.33 12.80
CA ASP A 85 -8.37 7.50 12.90
C ASP A 85 -7.10 7.30 12.06
N VAL A 86 -6.51 6.11 12.11
CA VAL A 86 -5.34 5.75 11.30
C VAL A 86 -5.68 5.70 9.80
N ALA A 87 -6.87 5.22 9.44
CA ALA A 87 -7.31 5.23 8.04
C ALA A 87 -7.45 6.66 7.52
N GLN A 88 -8.01 7.59 8.30
CA GLN A 88 -8.10 9.01 7.95
C GLN A 88 -6.70 9.65 7.85
N ALA A 89 -5.81 9.39 8.81
CA ALA A 89 -4.42 9.85 8.74
C ALA A 89 -3.70 9.33 7.49
N THR A 90 -4.00 8.09 7.09
CA THR A 90 -3.47 7.49 5.85
C THR A 90 -3.90 8.30 4.61
N LEU A 91 -5.18 8.71 4.51
CA LEU A 91 -5.66 9.52 3.39
C LEU A 91 -4.92 10.85 3.29
N VAL A 92 -4.72 11.54 4.42
CA VAL A 92 -3.96 12.80 4.48
C VAL A 92 -2.51 12.58 4.04
N THR A 93 -1.89 11.49 4.45
CA THR A 93 -0.51 11.16 4.06
C THR A 93 -0.40 10.78 2.59
N VAL A 94 -1.38 10.07 2.03
CA VAL A 94 -1.49 9.79 0.59
C VAL A 94 -1.61 11.08 -0.21
N GLU A 95 -2.55 11.98 0.16
CA GLU A 95 -2.75 13.27 -0.51
C GLU A 95 -1.45 14.07 -0.60
N ARG A 96 -0.74 14.20 0.52
CA ARG A 96 0.52 14.97 0.59
C ARG A 96 1.69 14.31 -0.12
N GLY A 97 1.69 12.97 -0.15
CA GLY A 97 2.81 12.16 -0.65
C GLY A 97 2.66 11.66 -2.07
N ILE A 98 1.48 11.79 -2.69
CA ILE A 98 1.20 11.19 -4.00
C ILE A 98 2.11 11.71 -5.11
N GLY A 99 2.54 12.96 -5.06
CA GLY A 99 3.50 13.53 -6.00
C GLY A 99 4.85 12.83 -6.06
N SER A 100 5.16 11.99 -5.08
CA SER A 100 6.36 11.15 -5.04
C SER A 100 6.15 9.72 -5.55
N TYR A 101 4.93 9.37 -5.92
CA TYR A 101 4.64 8.07 -6.49
C TYR A 101 5.18 7.98 -7.92
N GLU A 102 6.18 7.14 -8.12
CA GLU A 102 6.89 7.01 -9.40
C GLU A 102 6.42 5.82 -10.24
N GLY A 103 5.36 5.13 -9.84
CA GLY A 103 4.86 3.97 -10.57
C GLY A 103 5.77 2.73 -10.56
N ARG A 104 6.82 2.70 -9.71
CA ARG A 104 7.75 1.56 -9.62
C ARG A 104 7.12 0.31 -8.98
N SER A 105 5.99 0.47 -8.34
CA SER A 105 5.17 -0.61 -7.79
C SER A 105 3.70 -0.27 -8.00
N LYS A 106 2.80 -1.25 -7.87
CA LYS A 106 1.36 -0.97 -7.86
C LYS A 106 1.02 0.02 -6.75
N PHE A 107 0.08 0.91 -7.04
CA PHE A 107 -0.41 1.87 -6.05
C PHE A 107 -0.87 1.18 -4.75
N ARG A 108 -1.54 0.03 -4.83
CA ARG A 108 -1.95 -0.72 -3.63
C ARG A 108 -0.79 -1.17 -2.76
N THR A 109 0.35 -1.53 -3.34
CA THR A 109 1.57 -1.88 -2.58
C THR A 109 2.14 -0.65 -1.89
N TRP A 110 2.19 0.49 -2.58
CA TRP A 110 2.62 1.76 -2.02
C TRP A 110 1.67 2.21 -0.89
N LEU A 111 0.35 2.19 -1.13
CA LEU A 111 -0.69 2.50 -0.14
C LEU A 111 -0.58 1.61 1.10
N PHE A 112 -0.35 0.29 0.92
CA PHE A 112 -0.15 -0.63 2.04
C PHE A 112 1.02 -0.20 2.93
N SER A 113 2.13 0.22 2.33
CA SER A 113 3.31 0.70 3.06
C SER A 113 3.01 1.98 3.84
N VAL A 114 2.30 2.94 3.23
CA VAL A 114 1.87 4.18 3.88
C VAL A 114 0.95 3.88 5.07
N ALA A 115 -0.11 3.10 4.84
CA ALA A 115 -1.10 2.79 5.88
C ALA A 115 -0.51 2.01 7.06
N ARG A 116 0.40 1.06 6.77
CA ARG A 116 1.10 0.31 7.81
C ARG A 116 2.00 1.20 8.66
N ASN A 117 2.70 2.14 8.02
CA ASN A 117 3.54 3.10 8.74
C ASN A 117 2.70 4.00 9.66
N GLU A 118 1.58 4.53 9.19
CA GLU A 118 0.65 5.30 10.03
C GLU A 118 0.14 4.46 11.22
N ALA A 119 -0.20 3.18 10.99
CA ALA A 119 -0.61 2.28 12.04
C ALA A 119 0.48 2.04 13.10
N LEU A 120 1.72 1.82 12.68
CA LEU A 120 2.85 1.65 13.60
C LEU A 120 3.15 2.92 14.39
N MET A 121 3.00 4.09 13.78
CA MET A 121 3.15 5.37 14.47
C MET A 121 2.06 5.60 15.52
N ALA A 122 0.83 5.20 15.23
CA ALA A 122 -0.31 5.34 16.16
C ALA A 122 -0.15 4.50 17.44
N VAL A 123 0.43 3.30 17.33
CA VAL A 123 0.64 2.40 18.50
C VAL A 123 1.97 2.63 19.23
N ARG A 124 2.83 3.53 18.72
CA ARG A 124 4.10 3.85 19.37
C ARG A 124 3.85 4.54 20.71
N PRO A 125 4.44 4.07 21.84
CA PRO A 125 4.31 4.75 23.12
C PRO A 125 4.75 6.21 22.97
N ARG A 126 3.86 7.17 23.30
CA ARG A 126 4.25 8.56 23.45
C ARG A 126 5.25 8.60 24.60
N LYS A 127 6.50 9.00 24.35
CA LYS A 127 7.41 9.37 25.41
C LYS A 127 6.75 10.53 26.15
N SER A 128 6.32 10.25 27.39
CA SER A 128 5.91 11.25 28.37
C SER A 128 7.07 12.25 28.57
N ASP A 129 6.73 13.55 28.54
CA ASP A 129 7.50 14.66 29.05
C ASP A 129 8.88 14.94 28.41
N ALA A 130 8.89 15.36 27.14
CA ALA A 130 9.92 16.26 26.64
C ALA A 130 9.23 17.47 25.98
N GLU A 131 9.69 18.69 26.34
CA GLU A 131 9.21 19.95 25.80
C GLU A 131 9.07 19.97 24.29
N PRO A 132 8.13 20.78 23.74
CA PRO A 132 7.90 20.85 22.31
C PRO A 132 9.13 21.41 21.59
N VAL A 133 10.01 20.53 21.14
CA VAL A 133 10.98 20.89 20.11
C VAL A 133 10.18 21.18 18.85
N ALA A 134 10.36 22.36 18.28
CA ALA A 134 9.70 22.82 17.06
C ALA A 134 9.66 21.71 16.03
N GLU A 135 8.44 21.29 15.66
CA GLU A 135 8.22 20.23 14.69
C GLU A 135 8.92 20.58 13.37
N PRO A 136 9.81 19.72 12.86
CA PRO A 136 10.23 19.84 11.48
C PRO A 136 8.98 19.70 10.60
N PRO A 137 8.88 20.39 9.47
CA PRO A 137 7.68 20.39 8.65
C PRO A 137 7.26 18.95 8.39
N ALA A 138 6.03 18.62 8.79
CA ALA A 138 5.47 17.27 8.91
C ALA A 138 5.63 16.38 7.65
N SER A 139 5.94 16.98 6.50
CA SER A 139 6.19 16.29 5.24
C SER A 139 7.57 15.63 5.16
N SER A 140 8.64 16.28 5.64
CA SER A 140 10.01 15.75 5.49
C SER A 140 10.31 14.59 6.44
N ALA A 141 9.80 14.64 7.69
CA ALA A 141 9.97 13.55 8.64
C ALA A 141 9.17 12.29 8.25
N ARG A 142 7.96 12.47 7.70
CA ARG A 142 7.13 11.36 7.19
C ARG A 142 7.71 10.75 5.93
N PHE A 143 8.26 11.55 5.04
CA PHE A 143 8.95 11.09 3.84
C PHE A 143 10.21 10.28 4.20
N SER A 144 10.99 10.76 5.15
CA SER A 144 12.16 10.04 5.67
C SER A 144 11.77 8.70 6.30
N SER A 145 10.60 8.60 6.97
CA SER A 145 10.13 7.34 7.54
C SER A 145 9.66 6.32 6.49
N ILE A 146 9.05 6.77 5.40
CA ILE A 146 8.66 5.89 4.28
C ILE A 146 9.92 5.33 3.58
N VAL A 147 10.91 6.18 3.33
CA VAL A 147 12.19 5.76 2.75
C VAL A 147 12.94 4.83 3.70
N ALA A 148 12.99 5.13 4.99
CA ALA A 148 13.61 4.28 6.00
C ALA A 148 12.90 2.91 6.11
N PHE A 149 11.56 2.91 6.07
CA PHE A 149 10.77 1.67 6.05
C PHE A 149 11.08 0.83 4.80
N ARG A 150 11.18 1.46 3.63
CA ARG A 150 11.53 0.76 2.39
C ARG A 150 12.91 0.13 2.48
N VAL A 151 13.92 0.85 2.95
CA VAL A 151 15.28 0.35 3.16
C VAL A 151 15.28 -0.82 4.14
N THR A 152 14.51 -0.72 5.23
CA THR A 152 14.36 -1.80 6.21
C THR A 152 13.66 -3.03 5.61
N MET A 153 12.60 -2.84 4.81
CA MET A 153 11.91 -3.94 4.14
C MET A 153 12.78 -4.62 3.09
N GLU A 154 13.53 -3.86 2.31
CA GLU A 154 14.52 -4.41 1.37
C GLU A 154 15.55 -5.27 2.11
N ALA A 155 16.11 -4.77 3.20
CA ALA A 155 17.07 -5.52 4.03
C ALA A 155 16.47 -6.80 4.63
N LEU A 156 15.23 -6.74 5.12
CA LEU A 156 14.53 -7.91 5.66
C LEU A 156 14.22 -8.96 4.58
N VAL A 157 13.84 -8.53 3.38
CA VAL A 157 13.60 -9.44 2.24
C VAL A 157 14.92 -10.07 1.80
N GLU A 158 16.00 -9.32 1.72
CA GLU A 158 17.33 -9.85 1.40
C GLU A 158 17.86 -10.83 2.45
N GLY A 159 17.44 -10.70 3.70
CA GLY A 159 17.76 -11.64 4.79
C GLY A 159 17.02 -12.97 4.70
N LEU A 160 16.01 -13.10 3.85
CA LEU A 160 15.29 -14.36 3.69
C LEU A 160 16.12 -15.39 2.94
N ALA A 161 15.99 -16.66 3.34
CA ALA A 161 16.58 -17.78 2.60
C ALA A 161 15.83 -18.03 1.28
N GLU A 162 16.55 -18.53 0.26
CA GLU A 162 15.92 -19.08 -0.94
C GLU A 162 15.11 -20.33 -0.61
N PRO A 163 13.97 -20.58 -1.27
CA PRO A 163 13.42 -19.84 -2.43
C PRO A 163 12.41 -18.74 -2.05
N TYR A 164 12.29 -18.41 -0.77
CA TYR A 164 11.29 -17.45 -0.27
C TYR A 164 11.63 -16.02 -0.70
N ARG A 165 12.92 -15.66 -0.61
CA ARG A 165 13.43 -14.34 -1.00
C ARG A 165 13.09 -14.03 -2.45
N GLU A 166 13.48 -14.90 -3.39
CA GLU A 166 13.25 -14.66 -4.82
C GLU A 166 11.75 -14.58 -5.14
N THR A 167 10.94 -15.50 -4.59
CA THR A 167 9.49 -15.49 -4.83
C THR A 167 8.86 -14.19 -4.33
N LEU A 168 9.29 -13.68 -3.17
CA LEU A 168 8.77 -12.44 -2.60
C LEU A 168 9.27 -11.21 -3.36
N ARG A 169 10.52 -11.21 -3.82
CA ARG A 169 11.06 -10.13 -4.66
C ARG A 169 10.26 -9.96 -5.94
N LEU A 170 9.98 -11.06 -6.64
CA LEU A 170 9.19 -11.04 -7.86
C LEU A 170 7.77 -10.45 -7.63
N GLN A 171 7.17 -10.73 -6.46
CA GLN A 171 5.87 -10.18 -6.13
C GLN A 171 5.93 -8.70 -5.72
N VAL A 172 6.88 -8.32 -4.86
CA VAL A 172 6.88 -7.00 -4.20
C VAL A 172 7.59 -5.94 -5.05
N PHE A 173 8.74 -6.28 -5.65
CA PHE A 173 9.57 -5.31 -6.36
C PHE A 173 9.37 -5.36 -7.87
N GLU A 174 9.12 -6.56 -8.46
CA GLU A 174 8.82 -6.69 -9.88
C GLU A 174 7.32 -6.74 -10.17
N ASN A 175 6.49 -6.77 -9.10
CA ASN A 175 5.04 -6.69 -9.16
C ASN A 175 4.38 -7.74 -10.07
N LEU A 176 4.97 -8.95 -10.14
CA LEU A 176 4.43 -10.05 -10.90
C LEU A 176 3.24 -10.69 -10.17
N ASP A 177 2.22 -11.11 -10.93
CA ASP A 177 1.16 -11.96 -10.41
C ASP A 177 1.65 -13.41 -10.19
N TYR A 178 0.81 -14.24 -9.57
CA TYR A 178 1.21 -15.60 -9.20
C TYR A 178 1.49 -16.49 -10.40
N GLU A 179 0.79 -16.28 -11.51
CA GLU A 179 0.97 -16.99 -12.77
C GLU A 179 2.32 -16.63 -13.39
N ALA A 180 2.64 -15.34 -13.46
CA ALA A 180 3.91 -14.85 -14.00
C ALA A 180 5.09 -15.30 -13.12
N ILE A 181 4.94 -15.29 -11.78
CA ILE A 181 5.95 -15.82 -10.86
C ILE A 181 6.14 -17.33 -11.06
N ALA A 182 5.04 -18.09 -11.20
CA ALA A 182 5.08 -19.52 -11.42
C ALA A 182 5.83 -19.85 -12.74
N ALA A 183 5.52 -19.12 -13.81
CA ALA A 183 6.19 -19.25 -15.10
C ALA A 183 7.68 -18.87 -15.02
N ARG A 184 8.01 -17.77 -14.35
CA ARG A 184 9.38 -17.26 -14.19
C ARG A 184 10.27 -18.23 -13.40
N LEU A 185 9.72 -18.83 -12.34
CA LEU A 185 10.44 -19.74 -11.44
C LEU A 185 10.36 -21.21 -11.88
N GLY A 186 9.54 -21.54 -12.87
CA GLY A 186 9.31 -22.91 -13.33
C GLY A 186 8.66 -23.81 -12.26
N VAL A 187 7.78 -23.26 -11.43
CA VAL A 187 7.12 -23.98 -10.34
C VAL A 187 5.59 -23.88 -10.44
N PRO A 188 4.84 -24.85 -9.89
CA PRO A 188 3.38 -24.76 -9.83
C PRO A 188 2.91 -23.53 -9.06
N ILE A 189 1.77 -22.92 -9.44
CA ILE A 189 1.19 -21.76 -8.76
C ILE A 189 0.89 -22.01 -7.27
N GLY A 190 0.55 -23.26 -6.91
CA GLY A 190 0.40 -23.66 -5.51
C GLY A 190 1.69 -23.53 -4.71
N THR A 191 2.84 -23.78 -5.35
CA THR A 191 4.17 -23.60 -4.75
C THR A 191 4.46 -22.11 -4.55
N VAL A 192 4.08 -21.24 -5.48
CA VAL A 192 4.20 -19.78 -5.32
C VAL A 192 3.41 -19.31 -4.12
N ARG A 193 2.15 -19.74 -3.99
CA ARG A 193 1.28 -19.39 -2.85
C ARG A 193 1.89 -19.80 -1.51
N SER A 194 2.36 -21.04 -1.40
CA SER A 194 2.95 -21.56 -0.17
C SER A 194 4.28 -20.86 0.18
N ARG A 195 5.12 -20.56 -0.82
CA ARG A 195 6.37 -19.81 -0.62
C ARG A 195 6.09 -18.40 -0.14
N LEU A 196 5.12 -17.69 -0.73
CA LEU A 196 4.74 -16.35 -0.31
C LEU A 196 4.12 -16.33 1.09
N ALA A 197 3.31 -17.32 1.45
CA ALA A 197 2.80 -17.45 2.81
C ALA A 197 3.94 -17.61 3.81
N LYS A 198 4.86 -18.54 3.54
CA LYS A 198 6.02 -18.78 4.40
C LYS A 198 6.97 -17.58 4.49
N ALA A 199 7.20 -16.89 3.36
CA ALA A 199 8.00 -15.67 3.34
C ALA A 199 7.42 -14.58 4.25
N ARG A 200 6.09 -14.38 4.23
CA ARG A 200 5.41 -13.42 5.12
C ARG A 200 5.56 -13.79 6.59
N ASP A 201 5.44 -15.08 6.95
CA ASP A 201 5.63 -15.56 8.31
C ASP A 201 7.07 -15.30 8.79
N LEU A 202 8.05 -15.58 7.94
CA LEU A 202 9.46 -15.35 8.25
C LEU A 202 9.76 -13.86 8.43
N LEU A 203 9.24 -12.99 7.54
CA LEU A 203 9.36 -11.53 7.69
C LEU A 203 8.73 -11.05 9.00
N TRP A 204 7.56 -11.57 9.33
CA TRP A 204 6.88 -11.21 10.58
C TRP A 204 7.72 -11.57 11.80
N SER A 205 8.32 -12.76 11.80
CA SER A 205 9.21 -13.21 12.87
C SER A 205 10.46 -12.34 12.98
N ALA A 206 11.11 -12.04 11.84
CA ALA A 206 12.29 -11.19 11.80
C ALA A 206 12.00 -9.75 12.29
N MET A 207 10.86 -9.20 11.91
CA MET A 207 10.43 -7.86 12.38
C MET A 207 10.16 -7.83 13.90
N LYS A 208 9.63 -8.92 14.44
CA LYS A 208 9.39 -9.04 15.88
C LYS A 208 10.72 -9.12 16.66
N GLU A 209 11.66 -9.92 16.18
CA GLU A 209 12.99 -10.05 16.78
C GLU A 209 13.77 -8.75 16.74
N GLU A 210 13.69 -7.98 15.64
CA GLU A 210 14.32 -6.67 15.51
C GLU A 210 13.74 -5.66 16.49
N LYS A 211 12.41 -5.69 16.69
CA LYS A 211 11.73 -4.86 17.69
C LYS A 211 12.19 -5.19 19.12
N ASP A 212 12.39 -6.47 19.41
CA ASP A 212 12.81 -6.93 20.74
C ASP A 212 14.31 -6.66 21.00
N ARG A 213 15.11 -6.41 19.95
CA ARG A 213 16.55 -6.08 20.04
C ARG A 213 16.83 -4.59 20.26
N GLN A 214 15.86 -3.71 20.00
CA GLN A 214 16.02 -2.28 20.30
C GLN A 214 15.63 -2.03 21.76
N PRO A 215 16.60 -1.96 22.72
CA PRO A 215 16.28 -1.58 24.09
C PRO A 215 15.83 -0.12 24.11
N ILE A 216 14.85 0.15 24.93
CA ILE A 216 14.27 1.46 25.27
C ILE A 216 15.33 2.43 25.73
#